data_3e498f2da09812832a15268d0191476c
#
_entry.id   3e498f2da09812832a15268d0191476c
#
_cell.length_a   1.000
_cell.length_b   1.000
_cell.length_c   1.000
_cell.angle_alpha   90.00
_cell.angle_beta   90.00
_cell.angle_gamma   90.00
#
_symmetry.space_group_name_H-M   'P 1'
#
loop_
_entity.id
_entity.type
_entity.pdbx_description
1 polymer ?
#
loop_
_entity_poly.entity_id
_entity_poly.type
_entity_poly.pdbx_seq_one_letter_code
_entity_poly.pdbx_strand_id
1 'polypeptide(L)'
;MLISGADYQHTESLLEKKYRQYSVKYWGNRTWSPSSLLFYLGLNTKLKNLDHHNLFFDTDFNKHADEIYTNPKWPTDPLFYLNITSKTNSHTAPKGHENCFILIPLATDLEDTDSLRDKYFKIILDRLKNLSDNDIEKNIIYKKSYCVNDFKKDYNSYGGNAYGLANTLMQTAFLRPKLQSKKVKKLYFSGQLTVPGPGVPPAIVSGKLVSDIILKNERAI
;
A
#
# COMPACT_ATOMS: atom_id res chain seq x y z
N MET A 1 27.44 -5.40 -10.20
CA MET A 1 26.01 -5.53 -10.50
C MET A 1 25.22 -5.18 -9.24
N LEU A 2 24.14 -4.39 -9.38
CA LEU A 2 23.24 -3.99 -8.30
C LEU A 2 21.79 -4.23 -8.76
N ILE A 3 20.97 -4.82 -7.90
CA ILE A 3 19.53 -4.97 -8.10
C ILE A 3 18.84 -4.22 -6.95
N SER A 4 18.09 -3.18 -7.27
CA SER A 4 17.32 -2.43 -6.29
C SER A 4 15.90 -2.97 -6.19
N GLY A 5 15.49 -3.39 -5.01
CA GLY A 5 14.11 -3.70 -4.64
C GLY A 5 13.44 -2.58 -3.83
N ALA A 6 14.14 -1.48 -3.56
CA ALA A 6 13.59 -0.30 -2.92
C ALA A 6 12.70 0.52 -3.89
N ASP A 7 12.00 1.54 -3.36
CA ASP A 7 11.24 2.46 -4.22
C ASP A 7 12.14 2.99 -5.34
N TYR A 8 11.62 2.97 -6.57
CA TYR A 8 12.39 3.30 -7.77
C TYR A 8 12.86 4.77 -7.75
N GLN A 9 11.93 5.67 -7.41
CA GLN A 9 12.23 7.10 -7.34
C GLN A 9 13.27 7.38 -6.25
N HIS A 10 13.14 6.73 -5.10
CA HIS A 10 14.12 6.83 -4.02
C HIS A 10 15.49 6.33 -4.48
N THR A 11 15.59 5.15 -5.09
CA THR A 11 16.87 4.63 -5.61
C THR A 11 17.52 5.60 -6.59
N GLU A 12 16.74 6.17 -7.52
CA GLU A 12 17.26 7.18 -8.44
C GLU A 12 17.67 8.48 -7.73
N SER A 13 17.01 8.85 -6.63
CA SER A 13 17.36 10.04 -5.87
C SER A 13 18.75 9.97 -5.24
N LEU A 14 19.25 8.78 -4.98
CA LEU A 14 20.61 8.53 -4.47
C LEU A 14 21.70 8.74 -5.55
N LEU A 15 21.30 8.81 -6.83
CA LEU A 15 22.23 9.04 -7.94
C LEU A 15 22.35 10.53 -8.26
N GLU A 16 23.52 10.94 -8.81
CA GLU A 16 23.63 12.25 -9.42
C GLU A 16 22.61 12.42 -10.57
N LYS A 17 22.09 13.64 -10.78
CA LYS A 17 21.03 13.93 -11.75
C LYS A 17 21.31 13.38 -13.15
N LYS A 18 22.56 13.41 -13.63
CA LYS A 18 22.96 12.89 -14.94
C LYS A 18 22.74 11.38 -15.14
N TYR A 19 22.75 10.63 -14.03
CA TYR A 19 22.58 9.18 -14.02
C TYR A 19 21.14 8.73 -13.77
N ARG A 20 20.23 9.64 -13.45
CA ARG A 20 18.79 9.33 -13.26
C ARG A 20 18.13 9.13 -14.61
N GLN A 21 17.41 8.03 -14.77
CA GLN A 21 16.67 7.72 -15.99
C GLN A 21 15.38 8.52 -16.11
N TYR A 22 14.73 8.78 -14.96
CA TYR A 22 13.49 9.53 -14.87
C TYR A 22 13.69 10.81 -14.08
N SER A 23 13.09 11.90 -14.56
CA SER A 23 13.19 13.21 -13.92
C SER A 23 12.19 13.33 -12.75
N VAL A 24 12.41 14.33 -11.88
CA VAL A 24 11.44 14.68 -10.82
C VAL A 24 10.06 14.99 -11.44
N LYS A 25 10.04 15.70 -12.59
CA LYS A 25 8.80 16.00 -13.33
C LYS A 25 8.10 14.71 -13.82
N TYR A 26 8.87 13.70 -14.23
CA TYR A 26 8.28 12.42 -14.64
C TYR A 26 7.51 11.78 -13.46
N TRP A 27 8.12 11.70 -12.29
CA TRP A 27 7.49 11.12 -11.09
C TRP A 27 6.30 11.93 -10.60
N GLY A 28 6.40 13.27 -10.59
CA GLY A 28 5.32 14.16 -10.21
C GLY A 28 4.09 14.13 -11.15
N ASN A 29 4.28 13.70 -12.40
CA ASN A 29 3.19 13.56 -13.38
C ASN A 29 2.60 12.13 -13.45
N ARG A 30 2.98 11.24 -12.54
CA ARG A 30 2.42 9.89 -12.49
C ARG A 30 1.17 9.84 -11.63
N THR A 31 0.22 9.00 -12.04
CA THR A 31 -0.90 8.62 -11.18
C THR A 31 -0.43 7.53 -10.23
N TRP A 32 -0.43 7.80 -8.95
CA TRP A 32 -0.01 6.87 -7.92
C TRP A 32 -1.17 6.01 -7.45
N SER A 33 -0.88 4.77 -7.09
CA SER A 33 -1.83 3.93 -6.35
C SER A 33 -2.05 4.51 -4.95
N PRO A 34 -3.15 4.18 -4.28
CA PRO A 34 -3.45 4.73 -2.98
C PRO A 34 -2.35 4.50 -1.94
N SER A 35 -2.27 5.40 -1.00
CA SER A 35 -1.77 5.13 0.34
C SER A 35 -2.85 4.43 1.16
N SER A 36 -2.60 4.20 2.44
CA SER A 36 -3.58 3.58 3.33
C SER A 36 -3.42 4.08 4.76
N LEU A 37 -4.53 4.20 5.49
CA LEU A 37 -4.52 4.18 6.95
C LEU A 37 -4.83 2.75 7.40
N LEU A 38 -3.91 2.17 8.12
CA LEU A 38 -3.99 0.81 8.63
C LEU A 38 -4.13 0.83 10.16
N PHE A 39 -4.95 -0.08 10.68
CA PHE A 39 -4.97 -0.40 12.11
C PHE A 39 -4.77 -1.89 12.30
N TYR A 40 -3.87 -2.22 13.21
CA TYR A 40 -3.65 -3.57 13.71
C TYR A 40 -4.20 -3.63 15.13
N LEU A 41 -5.17 -4.50 15.35
CA LEU A 41 -5.85 -4.62 16.64
C LEU A 41 -5.76 -6.04 17.19
N GLY A 42 -5.48 -6.16 18.47
CA GLY A 42 -5.71 -7.36 19.26
C GLY A 42 -6.95 -7.15 20.13
N LEU A 43 -7.87 -8.09 20.08
CA LEU A 43 -9.11 -8.04 20.86
C LEU A 43 -9.18 -9.22 21.85
N ASN A 44 -9.62 -8.97 23.08
CA ASN A 44 -9.89 -10.03 24.05
C ASN A 44 -11.32 -10.58 23.98
N THR A 45 -11.93 -10.48 22.82
CA THR A 45 -13.29 -10.99 22.53
C THR A 45 -13.36 -11.58 21.12
N LYS A 46 -14.43 -12.35 20.86
CA LYS A 46 -14.77 -12.84 19.53
C LYS A 46 -15.80 -11.91 18.88
N LEU A 47 -15.57 -11.57 17.60
CA LEU A 47 -16.49 -10.77 16.81
C LEU A 47 -17.61 -11.66 16.22
N LYS A 48 -18.84 -11.15 16.26
CA LYS A 48 -20.02 -11.81 15.69
C LYS A 48 -20.34 -11.22 14.30
N ASN A 49 -21.10 -11.96 13.51
CA ASN A 49 -21.63 -11.49 12.21
C ASN A 49 -20.56 -10.94 11.26
N LEU A 50 -19.32 -11.40 11.39
CA LEU A 50 -18.18 -11.02 10.55
C LEU A 50 -17.38 -12.25 10.17
N ASP A 51 -16.89 -12.24 8.92
CA ASP A 51 -16.05 -13.28 8.34
C ASP A 51 -14.56 -12.94 8.41
N HIS A 52 -13.73 -13.80 7.82
CA HIS A 52 -12.30 -13.54 7.67
C HIS A 52 -12.04 -12.25 6.87
N HIS A 53 -12.78 -12.03 5.78
CA HIS A 53 -12.69 -10.87 4.91
C HIS A 53 -14.01 -10.12 4.89
N ASN A 54 -14.02 -8.85 5.26
CA ASN A 54 -15.20 -8.01 5.29
C ASN A 54 -14.92 -6.70 4.55
N LEU A 55 -15.79 -6.35 3.61
CA LEU A 55 -15.73 -5.10 2.86
C LEU A 55 -16.93 -4.25 3.22
N PHE A 56 -16.69 -3.03 3.66
CA PHE A 56 -17.72 -2.07 4.03
C PHE A 56 -17.89 -1.04 2.92
N PHE A 57 -18.88 -1.27 2.05
CA PHE A 57 -19.28 -0.42 0.93
C PHE A 57 -20.65 0.23 1.20
N ASP A 58 -20.83 0.70 2.41
CA ASP A 58 -22.07 1.31 2.90
C ASP A 58 -22.16 2.83 2.62
N THR A 59 -21.17 3.39 1.91
CA THR A 59 -21.14 4.77 1.45
C THR A 59 -20.80 4.85 -0.04
N ASP A 60 -20.85 6.05 -0.65
CA ASP A 60 -20.63 6.24 -2.08
C ASP A 60 -19.16 5.93 -2.48
N PHE A 61 -19.00 4.85 -3.26
CA PHE A 61 -17.70 4.45 -3.80
C PHE A 61 -17.08 5.51 -4.71
N ASN A 62 -17.87 6.14 -5.58
CA ASN A 62 -17.35 7.12 -6.54
C ASN A 62 -16.81 8.37 -5.83
N LYS A 63 -17.50 8.79 -4.77
CA LYS A 63 -17.04 9.89 -3.92
C LYS A 63 -15.69 9.58 -3.27
N HIS A 64 -15.53 8.38 -2.69
CA HIS A 64 -14.26 7.98 -2.08
C HIS A 64 -13.15 7.85 -3.14
N ALA A 65 -13.44 7.29 -4.32
CA ALA A 65 -12.48 7.21 -5.42
C ALA A 65 -12.05 8.60 -5.93
N ASP A 66 -12.98 9.56 -6.02
CA ASP A 66 -12.66 10.95 -6.36
C ASP A 66 -11.73 11.59 -5.32
N GLU A 67 -11.99 11.37 -4.03
CA GLU A 67 -11.16 11.87 -2.92
C GLU A 67 -9.76 11.24 -2.87
N ILE A 68 -9.53 10.12 -3.56
CA ILE A 68 -8.19 9.49 -3.71
C ILE A 68 -7.47 10.05 -4.95
N TYR A 69 -8.14 10.13 -6.12
CA TYR A 69 -7.48 10.29 -7.41
C TYR A 69 -7.64 11.67 -8.04
N THR A 70 -8.81 12.31 -7.90
CA THR A 70 -9.15 13.55 -8.60
C THR A 70 -9.00 14.75 -7.69
N ASN A 71 -9.54 14.67 -6.49
CA ASN A 71 -9.52 15.71 -5.47
C ASN A 71 -8.89 15.18 -4.17
N PRO A 72 -7.58 14.93 -4.13
CA PRO A 72 -6.89 14.27 -3.03
C PRO A 72 -7.15 14.95 -1.68
N LYS A 73 -7.80 14.21 -0.79
CA LYS A 73 -8.06 14.64 0.60
C LYS A 73 -8.38 13.43 1.48
N TRP A 74 -8.44 13.63 2.77
CA TRP A 74 -8.96 12.64 3.69
C TRP A 74 -10.42 12.33 3.36
N PRO A 75 -10.82 11.04 3.23
CA PRO A 75 -12.16 10.68 2.77
C PRO A 75 -13.23 11.15 3.75
N THR A 76 -14.29 11.76 3.22
CA THR A 76 -15.41 12.26 4.03
C THR A 76 -16.15 11.10 4.71
N ASP A 77 -16.43 10.05 3.92
CA ASP A 77 -17.12 8.85 4.36
C ASP A 77 -16.31 7.62 3.91
N PRO A 78 -15.29 7.19 4.69
CA PRO A 78 -14.32 6.20 4.21
C PRO A 78 -14.95 4.83 3.99
N LEU A 79 -14.75 4.24 2.83
CA LEU A 79 -14.88 2.80 2.65
C LEU A 79 -13.70 2.10 3.32
N PHE A 80 -13.91 0.92 3.86
CA PHE A 80 -12.83 0.20 4.53
C PHE A 80 -12.94 -1.32 4.39
N TYR A 81 -11.81 -1.96 4.56
CA TYR A 81 -11.68 -3.40 4.63
C TYR A 81 -11.31 -3.81 6.05
N LEU A 82 -11.92 -4.87 6.56
CA LEU A 82 -11.59 -5.51 7.82
C LEU A 82 -11.22 -6.97 7.57
N ASN A 83 -10.02 -7.35 7.97
CA ASN A 83 -9.55 -8.73 7.96
C ASN A 83 -9.50 -9.27 9.40
N ILE A 84 -9.98 -10.50 9.59
CA ILE A 84 -9.96 -11.20 10.88
C ILE A 84 -9.40 -12.61 10.64
N THR A 85 -8.07 -12.73 10.57
CA THR A 85 -7.42 -14.02 10.25
C THR A 85 -7.73 -15.10 11.28
N SER A 86 -7.98 -14.74 12.53
CA SER A 86 -8.35 -15.67 13.61
C SER A 86 -9.72 -16.35 13.42
N LYS A 87 -10.53 -15.93 12.44
CA LYS A 87 -11.77 -16.63 12.06
C LYS A 87 -11.51 -17.99 11.41
N THR A 88 -10.44 -18.09 10.64
CA THR A 88 -10.11 -19.31 9.88
C THR A 88 -8.81 -19.98 10.33
N ASN A 89 -7.96 -19.27 11.07
CA ASN A 89 -6.70 -19.80 11.58
C ASN A 89 -6.56 -19.54 13.10
N SER A 90 -6.78 -20.58 13.88
CA SER A 90 -6.75 -20.52 15.34
C SER A 90 -5.38 -20.20 15.96
N HIS A 91 -4.30 -20.27 15.16
CA HIS A 91 -2.93 -19.96 15.61
C HIS A 91 -2.59 -18.48 15.56
N THR A 92 -3.44 -17.63 14.97
CA THR A 92 -3.16 -16.19 14.77
C THR A 92 -3.63 -15.31 15.94
N ALA A 93 -4.35 -15.88 16.92
CA ALA A 93 -4.73 -15.20 18.17
C ALA A 93 -4.88 -16.22 19.30
N PRO A 94 -4.71 -15.82 20.59
CA PRO A 94 -5.01 -16.69 21.72
C PRO A 94 -6.48 -17.14 21.74
N LYS A 95 -6.76 -18.24 22.44
CA LYS A 95 -8.14 -18.74 22.59
C LYS A 95 -9.05 -17.65 23.18
N GLY A 96 -10.20 -17.42 22.55
CA GLY A 96 -11.15 -16.39 22.94
C GLY A 96 -10.82 -14.98 22.45
N HIS A 97 -9.69 -14.79 21.77
CA HIS A 97 -9.24 -13.51 21.23
C HIS A 97 -9.41 -13.45 19.69
N GLU A 98 -9.36 -12.23 19.14
CA GLU A 98 -9.29 -11.97 17.70
C GLU A 98 -8.11 -11.06 17.39
N ASN A 99 -7.52 -11.26 16.21
CA ASN A 99 -6.67 -10.25 15.59
C ASN A 99 -7.44 -9.59 14.44
N CYS A 100 -7.35 -8.30 14.34
CA CYS A 100 -8.03 -7.54 13.30
C CYS A 100 -7.04 -6.64 12.58
N PHE A 101 -7.19 -6.57 11.26
CA PHE A 101 -6.48 -5.63 10.41
C PHE A 101 -7.51 -4.79 9.67
N ILE A 102 -7.45 -3.48 9.84
CA ILE A 102 -8.36 -2.53 9.16
C ILE A 102 -7.54 -1.74 8.15
N LEU A 103 -8.08 -1.54 6.95
CA LEU A 103 -7.49 -0.76 5.88
C LEU A 103 -8.48 0.23 5.33
N ILE A 104 -8.11 1.51 5.36
CA ILE A 104 -8.81 2.62 4.68
C ILE A 104 -7.91 3.10 3.55
N PRO A 105 -8.33 3.00 2.27
CA PRO A 105 -7.57 3.59 1.17
C PRO A 105 -7.54 5.12 1.27
N LEU A 106 -6.37 5.72 1.03
CA LEU A 106 -6.14 7.17 1.10
C LEU A 106 -5.41 7.66 -0.14
N ALA A 107 -5.56 8.93 -0.47
CA ALA A 107 -4.66 9.59 -1.40
C ALA A 107 -3.22 9.60 -0.87
N THR A 108 -2.25 9.71 -1.77
CA THR A 108 -0.84 9.94 -1.41
C THR A 108 -0.62 11.38 -0.95
N ASP A 109 0.48 11.62 -0.23
CA ASP A 109 0.94 12.94 0.23
C ASP A 109 -0.03 13.70 1.15
N LEU A 110 -1.04 13.05 1.72
CA LEU A 110 -1.90 13.67 2.70
C LEU A 110 -1.12 13.99 3.99
N GLU A 111 -1.53 15.06 4.66
CA GLU A 111 -1.11 15.33 6.03
C GLU A 111 -1.51 14.16 6.93
N ASP A 112 -0.58 13.68 7.73
CA ASP A 112 -0.74 12.50 8.57
C ASP A 112 -0.35 12.84 10.01
N THR A 113 -1.36 12.98 10.87
CA THR A 113 -1.21 13.29 12.29
C THR A 113 -1.92 12.25 13.15
N ASP A 114 -1.47 12.08 14.39
CA ASP A 114 -2.13 11.18 15.34
C ASP A 114 -3.61 11.56 15.56
N SER A 115 -3.93 12.84 15.58
CA SER A 115 -5.30 13.33 15.72
C SER A 115 -6.20 12.88 14.55
N LEU A 116 -5.69 12.92 13.31
CA LEU A 116 -6.41 12.41 12.14
C LEU A 116 -6.58 10.90 12.21
N ARG A 117 -5.54 10.17 12.57
CA ARG A 117 -5.61 8.70 12.75
C ARG A 117 -6.66 8.33 13.79
N ASP A 118 -6.68 8.99 14.95
CA ASP A 118 -7.65 8.72 16.02
C ASP A 118 -9.08 9.11 15.61
N LYS A 119 -9.25 10.22 14.88
CA LYS A 119 -10.55 10.59 14.30
C LYS A 119 -11.11 9.48 13.41
N TYR A 120 -10.31 8.97 12.48
CA TYR A 120 -10.74 7.91 11.56
C TYR A 120 -10.93 6.57 12.27
N PHE A 121 -10.13 6.30 13.28
CA PHE A 121 -10.32 5.12 14.13
C PHE A 121 -11.69 5.13 14.79
N LYS A 122 -12.09 6.27 15.37
CA LYS A 122 -13.42 6.44 16.01
C LYS A 122 -14.54 6.24 14.98
N ILE A 123 -14.43 6.83 13.77
CA ILE A 123 -15.41 6.63 12.70
C ILE A 123 -15.60 5.13 12.40
N ILE A 124 -14.49 4.37 12.31
CA ILE A 124 -14.57 2.93 12.06
C ILE A 124 -15.21 2.17 13.22
N LEU A 125 -14.87 2.50 14.47
CA LEU A 125 -15.50 1.86 15.64
C LEU A 125 -17.01 2.08 15.66
N ASP A 126 -17.47 3.31 15.42
CA ASP A 126 -18.89 3.66 15.37
C ASP A 126 -19.61 2.89 14.25
N ARG A 127 -18.99 2.77 13.07
CA ARG A 127 -19.56 2.04 11.94
C ARG A 127 -19.58 0.53 12.17
N LEU A 128 -18.53 -0.06 12.75
CA LEU A 128 -18.52 -1.48 13.13
C LEU A 128 -19.63 -1.80 14.11
N LYS A 129 -19.85 -0.93 15.10
CA LYS A 129 -20.95 -1.08 16.06
C LYS A 129 -22.30 -1.07 15.37
N ASN A 130 -22.54 -0.12 14.46
CA ASN A 130 -23.83 0.06 13.79
C ASN A 130 -24.11 -1.00 12.73
N LEU A 131 -23.08 -1.45 11.98
CA LEU A 131 -23.26 -2.34 10.82
C LEU A 131 -23.12 -3.83 11.19
N SER A 132 -22.43 -4.17 12.25
CA SER A 132 -22.15 -5.57 12.63
C SER A 132 -22.49 -5.91 14.06
N ASP A 133 -23.05 -4.97 14.82
CA ASP A 133 -23.41 -5.14 16.24
C ASP A 133 -22.17 -5.53 17.12
N ASN A 134 -21.00 -5.02 16.76
CA ASN A 134 -19.76 -5.25 17.53
C ASN A 134 -19.26 -3.94 18.16
N ASP A 135 -19.48 -3.76 19.45
CA ASP A 135 -18.85 -2.71 20.25
C ASP A 135 -17.52 -3.23 20.80
N ILE A 136 -16.43 -2.94 20.05
CA ILE A 136 -15.11 -3.52 20.34
C ILE A 136 -14.22 -2.62 21.19
N GLU A 137 -14.57 -1.37 21.42
CA GLU A 137 -13.69 -0.35 22.02
C GLU A 137 -13.10 -0.80 23.35
N LYS A 138 -13.93 -1.34 24.24
CA LYS A 138 -13.52 -1.83 25.58
C LYS A 138 -12.71 -3.13 25.53
N ASN A 139 -12.69 -3.80 24.38
CA ASN A 139 -12.07 -5.11 24.20
C ASN A 139 -10.72 -5.02 23.46
N ILE A 140 -10.29 -3.80 23.11
CA ILE A 140 -9.01 -3.58 22.44
C ILE A 140 -7.89 -3.67 23.49
N ILE A 141 -7.04 -4.70 23.36
CA ILE A 141 -5.85 -4.89 24.19
C ILE A 141 -4.56 -4.51 23.49
N TYR A 142 -4.61 -4.32 22.18
CA TYR A 142 -3.49 -3.85 21.36
C TYR A 142 -4.02 -2.98 20.21
N LYS A 143 -3.40 -1.84 19.98
CA LYS A 143 -3.66 -0.97 18.82
C LYS A 143 -2.34 -0.44 18.28
N LYS A 144 -2.13 -0.59 16.97
CA LYS A 144 -1.07 0.09 16.23
C LYS A 144 -1.67 0.67 14.95
N SER A 145 -1.37 1.91 14.64
CA SER A 145 -1.69 2.52 13.34
C SER A 145 -0.46 2.55 12.44
N TYR A 146 -0.68 2.63 11.14
CA TYR A 146 0.34 2.79 10.11
C TYR A 146 -0.25 3.60 8.95
N CYS A 147 0.41 4.67 8.51
CA CYS A 147 -0.18 5.59 7.54
C CYS A 147 0.88 6.21 6.63
N VAL A 148 0.54 7.26 5.91
CA VAL A 148 1.35 7.94 4.88
C VAL A 148 2.79 8.21 5.33
N ASN A 149 2.97 8.76 6.54
CA ASN A 149 4.31 9.07 7.06
C ASN A 149 5.14 7.81 7.38
N ASP A 150 4.48 6.73 7.81
CA ASP A 150 5.16 5.46 8.06
C ASP A 150 5.64 4.82 6.74
N PHE A 151 4.83 4.85 5.68
CA PHE A 151 5.24 4.40 4.34
C PHE A 151 6.42 5.21 3.82
N LYS A 152 6.42 6.54 4.01
CA LYS A 152 7.56 7.40 3.63
C LYS A 152 8.82 7.04 4.43
N LYS A 153 8.68 6.84 5.73
CA LYS A 153 9.81 6.60 6.64
C LYS A 153 10.42 5.20 6.45
N ASP A 154 9.59 4.16 6.42
CA ASP A 154 10.07 2.78 6.50
C ASP A 154 10.44 2.22 5.11
N TYR A 155 9.76 2.68 4.04
CA TYR A 155 9.97 2.20 2.67
C TYR A 155 10.52 3.25 1.71
N ASN A 156 10.76 4.49 2.17
CA ASN A 156 11.10 5.63 1.31
C ASN A 156 10.11 5.80 0.13
N SER A 157 8.87 5.45 0.38
CA SER A 157 7.83 5.37 -0.64
C SER A 157 7.44 6.77 -1.13
N TYR A 158 7.47 6.98 -2.44
CA TYR A 158 7.12 8.28 -3.02
C TYR A 158 5.68 8.67 -2.65
N GLY A 159 5.53 9.85 -2.02
CA GLY A 159 4.22 10.31 -1.55
C GLY A 159 3.54 9.41 -0.51
N GLY A 160 4.25 8.43 0.07
CA GLY A 160 3.69 7.45 0.99
C GLY A 160 2.72 6.48 0.31
N ASN A 161 2.87 6.23 -1.01
CA ASN A 161 2.06 5.22 -1.68
C ASN A 161 2.30 3.82 -1.13
N ALA A 162 1.25 2.99 -1.09
CA ALA A 162 1.35 1.61 -0.60
C ALA A 162 1.59 0.58 -1.72
N TYR A 163 1.25 0.92 -2.98
CA TYR A 163 1.20 -0.05 -4.09
C TYR A 163 1.97 0.38 -5.34
N GLY A 164 2.69 1.51 -5.33
CA GLY A 164 3.42 2.00 -6.50
C GLY A 164 2.54 2.78 -7.48
N LEU A 165 2.79 2.66 -8.77
CA LEU A 165 2.04 3.34 -9.81
C LEU A 165 0.68 2.68 -10.06
N ALA A 166 -0.37 3.50 -10.20
CA ALA A 166 -1.69 3.03 -10.58
C ALA A 166 -1.68 2.35 -11.96
N ASN A 167 -2.56 1.36 -12.15
CA ASN A 167 -2.72 0.63 -13.41
C ASN A 167 -3.62 1.42 -14.38
N THR A 168 -3.19 2.61 -14.77
CA THR A 168 -3.83 3.35 -15.87
C THR A 168 -3.32 2.85 -17.21
N LEU A 169 -4.09 3.10 -18.29
CA LEU A 169 -3.72 2.68 -19.64
C LEU A 169 -2.30 3.13 -20.04
N MET A 170 -1.91 4.34 -19.60
CA MET A 170 -0.59 4.93 -19.89
C MET A 170 0.51 4.55 -18.89
N GLN A 171 0.21 3.68 -17.92
CA GLN A 171 1.14 3.25 -16.87
C GLN A 171 1.17 1.73 -16.69
N THR A 172 0.81 0.96 -17.72
CA THR A 172 0.84 -0.51 -17.71
C THR A 172 1.88 -1.08 -18.67
N ALA A 173 2.16 -2.35 -18.53
CA ALA A 173 3.05 -3.12 -19.40
C ALA A 173 4.38 -2.40 -19.69
N PHE A 174 4.73 -2.21 -20.96
CA PHE A 174 5.99 -1.59 -21.40
C PHE A 174 6.10 -0.09 -21.10
N LEU A 175 5.02 0.57 -20.70
CA LEU A 175 5.00 1.98 -20.29
C LEU A 175 5.44 2.19 -18.82
N ARG A 176 5.55 1.11 -18.04
CA ARG A 176 6.12 1.16 -16.68
C ARG A 176 7.62 1.44 -16.70
N PRO A 177 8.19 1.93 -15.59
CA PRO A 177 9.63 2.08 -15.42
C PRO A 177 10.39 0.80 -15.77
N LYS A 178 11.52 0.98 -16.44
CA LYS A 178 12.31 -0.13 -17.01
C LYS A 178 13.03 -0.93 -15.92
N LEU A 179 13.09 -2.24 -16.09
CA LEU A 179 13.80 -3.15 -15.17
C LEU A 179 15.32 -2.95 -15.17
N GLN A 180 15.88 -2.35 -16.22
CA GLN A 180 17.31 -2.07 -16.33
C GLN A 180 17.54 -0.57 -16.56
N SER A 181 18.48 0.01 -15.84
CA SER A 181 18.92 1.38 -16.08
C SER A 181 19.61 1.51 -17.43
N LYS A 182 19.23 2.55 -18.20
CA LYS A 182 19.94 2.94 -19.42
C LYS A 182 21.11 3.89 -19.15
N LYS A 183 21.19 4.42 -17.94
CA LYS A 183 22.18 5.43 -17.53
C LYS A 183 23.34 4.85 -16.72
N VAL A 184 23.08 3.79 -15.94
CA VAL A 184 24.06 3.14 -15.10
C VAL A 184 24.20 1.69 -15.51
N LYS A 185 25.38 1.29 -15.94
CA LYS A 185 25.68 -0.10 -16.31
C LYS A 185 25.47 -1.03 -15.12
N LYS A 186 24.83 -2.19 -15.35
CA LYS A 186 24.60 -3.24 -14.36
C LYS A 186 23.78 -2.80 -13.14
N LEU A 187 22.93 -1.75 -13.28
CA LEU A 187 21.89 -1.37 -12.32
C LEU A 187 20.52 -1.84 -12.83
N TYR A 188 19.83 -2.59 -12.00
CA TYR A 188 18.51 -3.17 -12.27
C TYR A 188 17.53 -2.80 -11.16
N PHE A 189 16.23 -2.87 -11.48
CA PHE A 189 15.13 -2.55 -10.56
C PHE A 189 14.12 -3.66 -10.57
N SER A 190 13.60 -4.04 -9.40
CA SER A 190 12.50 -4.98 -9.24
C SER A 190 11.45 -4.41 -8.29
N GLY A 191 10.26 -5.00 -8.28
CA GLY A 191 9.20 -4.63 -7.37
C GLY A 191 8.03 -3.90 -8.05
N GLN A 192 7.13 -3.39 -7.23
CA GLN A 192 5.81 -2.88 -7.63
C GLN A 192 5.81 -1.71 -8.61
N LEU A 193 6.88 -0.93 -8.71
CA LEU A 193 7.00 0.21 -9.64
C LEU A 193 7.39 -0.21 -11.05
N THR A 194 7.86 -1.45 -11.25
CA THR A 194 8.25 -2.01 -12.53
C THR A 194 7.16 -2.91 -13.11
N VAL A 195 7.44 -3.59 -14.23
CA VAL A 195 6.56 -4.64 -14.77
C VAL A 195 6.65 -5.92 -13.94
N PRO A 196 5.54 -6.66 -13.72
CA PRO A 196 4.18 -6.44 -14.26
C PRO A 196 3.38 -5.37 -13.53
N GLY A 197 3.77 -4.93 -12.31
CA GLY A 197 3.08 -3.89 -11.57
C GLY A 197 2.91 -4.19 -10.08
N PRO A 198 1.90 -3.59 -9.44
CA PRO A 198 1.68 -3.69 -8.00
C PRO A 198 1.14 -5.07 -7.57
N GLY A 199 1.45 -5.42 -6.34
CA GLY A 199 1.02 -6.66 -5.69
C GLY A 199 2.16 -7.66 -5.46
N VAL A 200 1.98 -8.58 -4.50
CA VAL A 200 3.03 -9.55 -4.13
C VAL A 200 3.40 -10.48 -5.30
N PRO A 201 2.47 -11.15 -6.00
CA PRO A 201 2.83 -11.99 -7.14
C PRO A 201 3.52 -11.22 -8.27
N PRO A 202 3.03 -10.03 -8.72
CA PRO A 202 3.73 -9.21 -9.69
C PRO A 202 5.14 -8.80 -9.25
N ALA A 203 5.35 -8.45 -7.98
CA ALA A 203 6.68 -8.10 -7.48
C ALA A 203 7.66 -9.28 -7.58
N ILE A 204 7.22 -10.50 -7.26
CA ILE A 204 8.02 -11.73 -7.42
C ILE A 204 8.35 -11.97 -8.91
N VAL A 205 7.37 -11.83 -9.79
CA VAL A 205 7.57 -11.96 -11.25
C VAL A 205 8.57 -10.94 -11.76
N SER A 206 8.56 -9.70 -11.24
CA SER A 206 9.53 -8.68 -11.63
C SER A 206 10.97 -9.11 -11.34
N GLY A 207 11.20 -9.76 -10.20
CA GLY A 207 12.50 -10.34 -9.83
C GLY A 207 12.96 -11.41 -10.81
N LYS A 208 12.05 -12.30 -11.24
CA LYS A 208 12.34 -13.28 -12.29
C LYS A 208 12.72 -12.61 -13.61
N LEU A 209 11.95 -11.62 -14.04
CA LEU A 209 12.25 -10.89 -15.28
C LEU A 209 13.63 -10.19 -15.24
N VAL A 210 14.01 -9.63 -14.09
CA VAL A 210 15.35 -9.06 -13.89
C VAL A 210 16.43 -10.13 -14.02
N SER A 211 16.22 -11.29 -13.38
CA SER A 211 17.15 -12.43 -13.48
C SER A 211 17.34 -12.88 -14.94
N ASP A 212 16.25 -13.01 -15.71
CA ASP A 212 16.30 -13.42 -17.10
C ASP A 212 17.08 -12.41 -17.97
N ILE A 213 16.89 -11.10 -17.72
CA ILE A 213 17.64 -10.03 -18.41
C ILE A 213 19.14 -10.12 -18.09
N ILE A 214 19.51 -10.34 -16.84
CA ILE A 214 20.90 -10.45 -16.40
C ILE A 214 21.57 -11.65 -17.07
N LEU A 215 20.95 -12.81 -17.01
CA LEU A 215 21.48 -14.04 -17.62
C LEU A 215 21.65 -13.91 -19.13
N LYS A 216 20.70 -13.25 -19.81
CA LYS A 216 20.81 -12.97 -21.24
C LYS A 216 21.99 -12.05 -21.56
N ASN A 217 22.17 -11.00 -20.75
CA ASN A 217 23.25 -10.03 -20.97
C ASN A 217 24.64 -10.64 -20.69
N GLU A 218 24.76 -11.54 -19.72
CA GLU A 218 26.03 -12.24 -19.41
C GLU A 218 26.40 -13.30 -20.44
N ARG A 219 25.40 -13.95 -21.08
CA ARG A 219 25.66 -14.90 -22.19
C ARG A 219 26.01 -14.23 -23.51
N ALA A 220 25.77 -12.95 -23.63
CA ALA A 220 26.05 -12.16 -24.86
C ALA A 220 27.47 -11.52 -24.83
N ILE A 221 28.23 -11.76 -23.78
CA ILE A 221 29.64 -11.35 -23.60
C ILE A 221 30.53 -12.55 -23.84
#